data_dfb3faeb96d0a8424a382fd112336296
#
_entry.id   dfb3faeb96d0a8424a382fd112336296
#
_cell.length_a   1.000
_cell.length_b   1.000
_cell.length_c   1.000
_cell.angle_alpha   90.00
_cell.angle_beta   90.00
_cell.angle_gamma   90.00
#
_symmetry.space_group_name_H-M   'P 1'
#
loop_
_entity.id
_entity.type
_entity.pdbx_description
1 polymer ?
#
loop_
_entity_poly.entity_id
_entity_poly.type
_entity_poly.pdbx_seq_one_letter_code
_entity_poly.pdbx_strand_id
1 'polypeptide(L)'
;MRRRTKIPEIYVTLLLLLMYLPIVVVVVYSFNDTKLFSWEGFTFSWYQKLLHNRNIITAFFNSLELAALSSLSASVLGTVGAVGIAGRHFRGRGALENLSLIPIMVPEIILGMAYLAFFSFLRLPFGMLTLVLAHTTFCVPYIFINVKARLSGLDPAIGEAARDLGASAPRAFFDITLPLIAPSILSGALLAFAMSMDDVVISFFATGAQTSTLPLQIYSMLKMGVTPEINALCTLMLGAVFLIVAVGRLVSARRRAAA
;
A
#
# COMPACT_ATOMS: atom_id res chain seq x y z
N MET A 1 -20.08 41.49 -8.85
CA MET A 1 -18.98 40.94 -8.01
C MET A 1 -19.59 40.16 -6.86
N ARG A 2 -19.60 38.82 -6.94
CA ARG A 2 -20.05 37.94 -5.83
C ARG A 2 -19.00 38.03 -4.72
N ARG A 3 -19.34 38.61 -3.58
CA ARG A 3 -18.50 38.51 -2.35
C ARG A 3 -18.28 37.04 -2.05
N ARG A 4 -17.07 36.53 -2.31
CA ARG A 4 -16.67 35.19 -1.85
C ARG A 4 -16.77 35.17 -0.34
N THR A 5 -17.76 34.47 0.17
CA THR A 5 -17.89 34.24 1.61
C THR A 5 -16.66 33.45 2.06
N LYS A 6 -15.86 34.00 2.98
CA LYS A 6 -14.66 33.32 3.54
C LYS A 6 -15.00 32.11 4.41
N ILE A 7 -16.27 31.85 4.64
CA ILE A 7 -16.79 30.77 5.48
C ILE A 7 -16.26 29.38 5.04
N PRO A 8 -16.32 28.99 3.73
CA PRO A 8 -15.79 27.68 3.32
C PRO A 8 -14.28 27.58 3.50
N GLU A 9 -13.53 28.65 3.30
CA GLU A 9 -12.07 28.69 3.48
C GLU A 9 -11.71 28.49 4.97
N ILE A 10 -12.41 29.17 5.88
CA ILE A 10 -12.22 29.03 7.33
C ILE A 10 -12.57 27.61 7.79
N TYR A 11 -13.70 27.07 7.30
CA TYR A 11 -14.12 25.70 7.63
C TYR A 11 -13.09 24.66 7.21
N VAL A 12 -12.60 24.71 5.96
CA VAL A 12 -11.57 23.81 5.44
C VAL A 12 -10.27 23.95 6.24
N THR A 13 -9.86 25.17 6.57
CA THR A 13 -8.64 25.41 7.35
C THR A 13 -8.77 24.83 8.76
N LEU A 14 -9.89 25.03 9.45
CA LEU A 14 -10.14 24.45 10.77
C LEU A 14 -10.14 22.91 10.72
N LEU A 15 -10.79 22.32 9.73
CA LEU A 15 -10.82 20.88 9.54
C LEU A 15 -9.41 20.31 9.31
N LEU A 16 -8.61 20.95 8.47
CA LEU A 16 -7.22 20.55 8.25
C LEU A 16 -6.39 20.68 9.54
N LEU A 17 -6.50 21.79 10.26
CA LEU A 17 -5.80 21.97 11.54
C LEU A 17 -6.19 20.87 12.55
N LEU A 18 -7.47 20.54 12.65
CA LEU A 18 -7.95 19.48 13.55
C LEU A 18 -7.38 18.11 13.15
N MET A 19 -7.32 17.80 11.84
CA MET A 19 -6.79 16.53 11.34
C MET A 19 -5.27 16.40 11.53
N TYR A 20 -4.51 17.50 11.36
CA TYR A 20 -3.06 17.47 11.49
C TYR A 20 -2.55 17.66 12.90
N LEU A 21 -3.37 18.21 13.82
CA LEU A 21 -3.00 18.42 15.21
C LEU A 21 -2.44 17.18 15.92
N PRO A 22 -3.07 15.97 15.84
CA PRO A 22 -2.52 14.77 16.44
C PRO A 22 -1.13 14.40 15.90
N ILE A 23 -0.91 14.62 14.61
CA ILE A 23 0.39 14.35 13.97
C ILE A 23 1.47 15.29 14.52
N VAL A 24 1.14 16.57 14.66
CA VAL A 24 2.05 17.55 15.28
C VAL A 24 2.38 17.16 16.73
N VAL A 25 1.39 16.71 17.50
CA VAL A 25 1.61 16.22 18.87
C VAL A 25 2.59 15.05 18.87
N VAL A 26 2.42 14.04 18.02
CA VAL A 26 3.34 12.90 17.91
C VAL A 26 4.76 13.38 17.58
N VAL A 27 4.91 14.31 16.63
CA VAL A 27 6.21 14.87 16.25
C VAL A 27 6.85 15.62 17.39
N VAL A 28 6.11 16.45 18.12
CA VAL A 28 6.62 17.21 19.29
C VAL A 28 7.04 16.25 20.40
N TYR A 29 6.18 15.31 20.77
CA TYR A 29 6.46 14.35 21.84
C TYR A 29 7.53 13.31 21.49
N SER A 30 7.94 13.18 20.23
CA SER A 30 9.08 12.36 19.84
C SER A 30 10.42 12.88 20.36
N PHE A 31 10.47 14.15 20.74
CA PHE A 31 11.64 14.80 21.34
C PHE A 31 11.57 14.93 22.87
N ASN A 32 10.49 14.46 23.51
CA ASN A 32 10.34 14.53 24.95
C ASN A 32 11.29 13.53 25.65
N ASP A 33 12.02 13.98 26.69
CA ASP A 33 13.01 13.15 27.39
C ASP A 33 12.38 12.08 28.29
N THR A 34 11.14 12.25 28.71
CA THR A 34 10.42 11.31 29.57
C THR A 34 9.43 10.45 28.82
N LYS A 35 9.13 9.26 29.37
CA LYS A 35 8.03 8.38 28.93
C LYS A 35 6.66 8.85 29.41
N LEU A 36 6.59 9.85 30.29
CA LEU A 36 5.37 10.42 30.81
C LEU A 36 4.77 11.44 29.83
N PHE A 37 3.48 11.75 30.00
CA PHE A 37 2.81 12.78 29.19
C PHE A 37 3.22 14.22 29.55
N SER A 38 4.01 14.42 30.64
CA SER A 38 4.61 15.70 30.97
C SER A 38 5.80 15.99 30.06
N TRP A 39 5.96 17.25 29.65
CA TRP A 39 7.15 17.69 28.94
C TRP A 39 8.25 18.00 29.96
N GLU A 40 9.34 17.25 29.94
CA GLU A 40 10.46 17.41 30.89
C GLU A 40 11.76 17.91 30.22
N GLY A 41 11.90 17.77 28.91
CA GLY A 41 13.10 18.22 28.21
C GLY A 41 13.11 17.80 26.75
N PHE A 42 14.10 18.32 26.03
CA PHE A 42 14.32 18.01 24.61
C PHE A 42 15.47 17.01 24.46
N THR A 43 15.23 15.91 23.75
CA THR A 43 16.25 14.88 23.53
C THR A 43 16.17 14.25 22.14
N PHE A 44 17.30 13.78 21.61
CA PHE A 44 17.41 12.91 20.45
C PHE A 44 17.68 11.43 20.80
N SER A 45 17.73 11.10 22.08
CA SER A 45 18.14 9.76 22.54
C SER A 45 17.27 8.65 21.96
N TRP A 46 15.97 8.91 21.76
CA TRP A 46 15.03 7.94 21.21
C TRP A 46 15.34 7.58 19.76
N TYR A 47 15.76 8.54 18.94
CA TYR A 47 16.20 8.32 17.56
C TYR A 47 17.47 7.48 17.51
N GLN A 48 18.43 7.72 18.42
CA GLN A 48 19.63 6.88 18.52
C GLN A 48 19.29 5.45 18.96
N LYS A 49 18.39 5.27 19.92
CA LYS A 49 17.90 3.94 20.35
C LYS A 49 17.22 3.19 19.21
N LEU A 50 16.38 3.85 18.43
CA LEU A 50 15.71 3.26 17.27
C LEU A 50 16.70 2.71 16.23
N LEU A 51 17.76 3.48 15.92
CA LEU A 51 18.79 3.06 14.96
C LEU A 51 19.62 1.86 15.44
N HIS A 52 19.58 1.53 16.73
CA HIS A 52 20.25 0.36 17.31
C HIS A 52 19.28 -0.76 17.69
N ASN A 53 17.97 -0.54 17.57
CA ASN A 53 16.95 -1.54 17.88
C ASN A 53 16.80 -2.55 16.74
N ARG A 54 17.49 -3.68 16.85
CA ARG A 54 17.49 -4.73 15.82
C ARG A 54 16.09 -5.24 15.50
N ASN A 55 15.19 -5.32 16.47
CA ASN A 55 13.82 -5.81 16.24
C ASN A 55 13.05 -4.88 15.32
N ILE A 56 13.15 -3.57 15.53
CA ILE A 56 12.48 -2.57 14.68
C ILE A 56 13.08 -2.56 13.27
N ILE A 57 14.41 -2.61 13.17
CA ILE A 57 15.11 -2.64 11.89
C ILE A 57 14.73 -3.89 11.10
N THR A 58 14.75 -5.07 11.74
CA THR A 58 14.36 -6.32 11.08
C THR A 58 12.89 -6.28 10.65
N ALA A 59 11.99 -5.81 11.52
CA ALA A 59 10.57 -5.67 11.20
C ALA A 59 10.33 -4.69 10.03
N PHE A 60 11.10 -3.61 9.94
CA PHE A 60 11.05 -2.68 8.81
C PHE A 60 11.44 -3.35 7.49
N PHE A 61 12.57 -4.08 7.46
CA PHE A 61 12.99 -4.79 6.26
C PHE A 61 12.04 -5.93 5.89
N ASN A 62 11.49 -6.66 6.86
CA ASN A 62 10.46 -7.65 6.62
C ASN A 62 9.21 -7.03 5.96
N SER A 63 8.75 -5.86 6.46
CA SER A 63 7.62 -5.15 5.84
C SER A 63 7.93 -4.71 4.42
N LEU A 64 9.13 -4.21 4.15
CA LEU A 64 9.55 -3.77 2.84
C LEU A 64 9.62 -4.94 1.85
N GLU A 65 10.21 -6.06 2.27
CA GLU A 65 10.29 -7.30 1.50
C GLU A 65 8.89 -7.85 1.21
N LEU A 66 8.05 -7.94 2.25
CA LEU A 66 6.67 -8.39 2.13
C LEU A 66 5.88 -7.54 1.14
N ALA A 67 5.91 -6.21 1.30
CA ALA A 67 5.19 -5.29 0.44
C ALA A 67 5.69 -5.35 -1.02
N ALA A 68 6.99 -5.49 -1.24
CA ALA A 68 7.56 -5.64 -2.57
C ALA A 68 7.14 -6.96 -3.22
N LEU A 69 7.28 -8.09 -2.53
CA LEU A 69 6.93 -9.41 -3.05
C LEU A 69 5.43 -9.53 -3.32
N SER A 70 4.60 -9.09 -2.38
CA SER A 70 3.14 -9.18 -2.51
C SER A 70 2.59 -8.25 -3.60
N SER A 71 3.07 -7.00 -3.69
CA SER A 71 2.64 -6.07 -4.73
C SER A 71 3.09 -6.50 -6.13
N LEU A 72 4.30 -7.05 -6.25
CA LEU A 72 4.79 -7.60 -7.53
C LEU A 72 3.96 -8.82 -7.97
N SER A 73 3.75 -9.78 -7.07
CA SER A 73 2.93 -10.97 -7.34
C SER A 73 1.49 -10.58 -7.68
N ALA A 74 0.90 -9.66 -6.91
CA ALA A 74 -0.44 -9.15 -7.17
C ALA A 74 -0.53 -8.39 -8.50
N SER A 75 0.54 -7.68 -8.91
CA SER A 75 0.59 -6.98 -10.20
C SER A 75 0.51 -7.96 -11.37
N VAL A 76 1.20 -9.08 -11.27
CA VAL A 76 1.11 -10.13 -12.30
C VAL A 76 -0.28 -10.74 -12.33
N LEU A 77 -0.78 -11.21 -11.18
CA LEU A 77 -2.07 -11.90 -11.09
C LEU A 77 -3.24 -10.98 -11.44
N GLY A 78 -3.27 -9.77 -10.90
CA GLY A 78 -4.31 -8.78 -11.15
C GLY A 78 -4.35 -8.31 -12.61
N THR A 79 -3.16 -8.13 -13.23
CA THR A 79 -3.07 -7.77 -14.65
C THR A 79 -3.53 -8.92 -15.54
N VAL A 80 -3.06 -10.14 -15.30
CA VAL A 80 -3.50 -11.33 -16.06
C VAL A 80 -5.00 -11.53 -15.93
N GLY A 81 -5.55 -11.39 -14.72
CA GLY A 81 -6.98 -11.47 -14.47
C GLY A 81 -7.78 -10.41 -15.23
N ALA A 82 -7.35 -9.14 -15.16
CA ALA A 82 -8.02 -8.03 -15.84
C ALA A 82 -7.97 -8.17 -17.38
N VAL A 83 -6.81 -8.51 -17.94
CA VAL A 83 -6.64 -8.73 -19.39
C VAL A 83 -7.40 -9.96 -19.87
N GLY A 84 -7.41 -11.03 -19.08
CA GLY A 84 -8.13 -12.27 -19.39
C GLY A 84 -9.63 -12.08 -19.51
N ILE A 85 -10.20 -11.12 -18.76
CA ILE A 85 -11.64 -10.82 -18.75
C ILE A 85 -11.99 -9.69 -19.75
N ALA A 86 -11.05 -8.80 -20.05
CA ALA A 86 -11.29 -7.66 -20.94
C ALA A 86 -11.69 -8.09 -22.36
N GLY A 87 -12.72 -7.47 -22.89
CA GLY A 87 -13.19 -7.70 -24.28
C GLY A 87 -13.71 -9.10 -24.57
N ARG A 88 -13.79 -10.00 -23.58
CA ARG A 88 -14.27 -11.37 -23.77
C ARG A 88 -15.67 -11.57 -23.18
N HIS A 89 -16.56 -12.22 -23.93
CA HIS A 89 -17.89 -12.64 -23.50
C HIS A 89 -17.90 -14.15 -23.31
N PHE A 90 -17.91 -14.61 -22.05
CA PHE A 90 -18.03 -16.03 -21.70
C PHE A 90 -18.93 -16.23 -20.48
N ARG A 91 -19.48 -17.44 -20.36
CA ARG A 91 -20.31 -17.82 -19.20
C ARG A 91 -19.40 -17.83 -17.95
N GLY A 92 -19.82 -17.10 -16.89
CA GLY A 92 -19.05 -17.00 -15.64
C GLY A 92 -18.12 -15.79 -15.53
N ARG A 93 -18.01 -14.92 -16.56
CA ARG A 93 -17.25 -13.68 -16.50
C ARG A 93 -17.58 -12.83 -15.26
N GLY A 94 -18.89 -12.59 -15.02
CA GLY A 94 -19.33 -11.81 -13.86
C GLY A 94 -18.97 -12.46 -12.52
N ALA A 95 -19.00 -13.78 -12.45
CA ALA A 95 -18.58 -14.51 -11.26
C ALA A 95 -17.08 -14.33 -10.98
N LEU A 96 -16.22 -14.43 -12.00
CA LEU A 96 -14.78 -14.19 -11.85
C LEU A 96 -14.46 -12.73 -11.47
N GLU A 97 -15.17 -11.77 -12.07
CA GLU A 97 -15.03 -10.36 -11.69
C GLU A 97 -15.40 -10.15 -10.22
N ASN A 98 -16.52 -10.68 -9.76
CA ASN A 98 -16.94 -10.56 -8.37
C ASN A 98 -16.00 -11.30 -7.41
N LEU A 99 -15.55 -12.50 -7.76
CA LEU A 99 -14.56 -13.26 -6.98
C LEU A 99 -13.24 -12.47 -6.79
N SER A 100 -12.79 -11.79 -7.84
CA SER A 100 -11.58 -10.96 -7.77
C SER A 100 -11.74 -9.76 -6.82
N LEU A 101 -12.95 -9.36 -6.46
CA LEU A 101 -13.24 -8.23 -5.59
C LEU A 101 -13.58 -8.64 -4.15
N ILE A 102 -13.82 -9.93 -3.89
CA ILE A 102 -14.17 -10.44 -2.54
C ILE A 102 -13.20 -9.96 -1.47
N PRO A 103 -11.86 -9.99 -1.66
CA PRO A 103 -10.94 -9.60 -0.60
C PRO A 103 -11.09 -8.14 -0.12
N ILE A 104 -11.57 -7.23 -0.97
CA ILE A 104 -11.85 -5.84 -0.55
C ILE A 104 -13.19 -5.73 0.20
N MET A 105 -14.14 -6.62 -0.10
CA MET A 105 -15.49 -6.57 0.47
C MET A 105 -15.59 -7.24 1.84
N VAL A 106 -14.71 -8.20 2.10
CA VAL A 106 -14.68 -8.95 3.37
C VAL A 106 -13.92 -8.13 4.41
N PRO A 107 -14.44 -7.98 5.65
CA PRO A 107 -13.70 -7.36 6.73
C PRO A 107 -12.33 -8.06 6.96
N GLU A 108 -11.28 -7.27 7.09
CA GLU A 108 -9.89 -7.77 7.17
C GLU A 108 -9.69 -8.82 8.27
N ILE A 109 -10.35 -8.66 9.41
CA ILE A 109 -10.25 -9.62 10.51
C ILE A 109 -10.81 -10.99 10.13
N ILE A 110 -11.92 -11.04 9.37
CA ILE A 110 -12.52 -12.29 8.88
C ILE A 110 -11.60 -12.92 7.84
N LEU A 111 -11.03 -12.10 6.96
CA LEU A 111 -10.08 -12.55 5.95
C LEU A 111 -8.81 -13.11 6.59
N GLY A 112 -8.26 -12.43 7.61
CA GLY A 112 -7.10 -12.90 8.36
C GLY A 112 -7.36 -14.23 9.09
N MET A 113 -8.52 -14.37 9.73
CA MET A 113 -8.92 -15.64 10.36
C MET A 113 -9.08 -16.77 9.33
N ALA A 114 -9.62 -16.46 8.15
CA ALA A 114 -9.75 -17.44 7.07
C ALA A 114 -8.36 -17.90 6.58
N TYR A 115 -7.38 -17.00 6.44
CA TYR A 115 -6.00 -17.36 6.10
C TYR A 115 -5.36 -18.20 7.18
N LEU A 116 -5.52 -17.85 8.47
CA LEU A 116 -5.03 -18.66 9.59
C LEU A 116 -5.56 -20.09 9.51
N ALA A 117 -6.88 -20.25 9.36
CA ALA A 117 -7.52 -21.55 9.24
C ALA A 117 -7.04 -22.33 8.01
N PHE A 118 -6.97 -21.67 6.86
CA PHE A 118 -6.55 -22.28 5.60
C PHE A 118 -5.09 -22.74 5.62
N PHE A 119 -4.17 -21.89 6.08
CA PHE A 119 -2.75 -22.23 6.17
C PHE A 119 -2.48 -23.30 7.23
N SER A 120 -3.21 -23.28 8.35
CA SER A 120 -3.16 -24.33 9.36
C SER A 120 -3.66 -25.67 8.80
N PHE A 121 -4.76 -25.68 8.05
CA PHE A 121 -5.28 -26.88 7.39
C PHE A 121 -4.26 -27.46 6.40
N LEU A 122 -3.58 -26.62 5.64
CA LEU A 122 -2.51 -27.02 4.72
C LEU A 122 -1.19 -27.36 5.43
N ARG A 123 -1.10 -27.16 6.74
CA ARG A 123 0.11 -27.36 7.56
C ARG A 123 1.31 -26.54 7.04
N LEU A 124 1.05 -25.34 6.48
CA LEU A 124 2.12 -24.47 6.04
C LEU A 124 2.83 -23.85 7.25
N PRO A 125 4.17 -23.76 7.24
CA PRO A 125 4.90 -23.04 8.27
C PRO A 125 4.58 -21.54 8.17
N PHE A 126 4.10 -20.97 9.29
CA PHE A 126 3.81 -19.54 9.36
C PHE A 126 5.10 -18.72 9.30
N GLY A 127 5.11 -17.67 8.49
CA GLY A 127 6.28 -16.82 8.26
C GLY A 127 6.14 -15.96 7.01
N MET A 128 7.24 -15.60 6.36
CA MET A 128 7.25 -14.74 5.19
C MET A 128 6.41 -15.31 4.03
N LEU A 129 6.43 -16.62 3.80
CA LEU A 129 5.66 -17.25 2.74
C LEU A 129 4.15 -17.06 2.93
N THR A 130 3.62 -17.37 4.12
CA THR A 130 2.19 -17.21 4.44
C THR A 130 1.76 -15.75 4.43
N LEU A 131 2.64 -14.84 4.87
CA LEU A 131 2.44 -13.40 4.75
C LEU A 131 2.33 -12.97 3.27
N VAL A 132 3.27 -13.36 2.42
CA VAL A 132 3.26 -13.02 0.99
C VAL A 132 2.01 -13.57 0.30
N LEU A 133 1.60 -14.81 0.59
CA LEU A 133 0.40 -15.39 0.00
C LEU A 133 -0.87 -14.63 0.41
N ALA A 134 -1.01 -14.32 1.70
CA ALA A 134 -2.15 -13.58 2.23
C ALA A 134 -2.19 -12.15 1.65
N HIS A 135 -1.07 -11.43 1.72
CA HIS A 135 -0.97 -10.07 1.20
C HIS A 135 -1.16 -10.00 -0.32
N THR A 136 -0.62 -10.94 -1.07
CA THR A 136 -0.85 -11.03 -2.52
C THR A 136 -2.34 -11.13 -2.80
N THR A 137 -3.04 -12.01 -2.10
CA THR A 137 -4.48 -12.26 -2.33
C THR A 137 -5.31 -11.00 -2.09
N PHE A 138 -5.07 -10.27 -1.01
CA PHE A 138 -5.83 -9.06 -0.73
C PHE A 138 -5.37 -7.86 -1.59
N CYS A 139 -4.14 -7.87 -2.12
CA CYS A 139 -3.62 -6.84 -3.02
C CYS A 139 -4.12 -6.96 -4.47
N VAL A 140 -4.42 -8.18 -4.96
CA VAL A 140 -4.87 -8.44 -6.34
C VAL A 140 -6.02 -7.53 -6.79
N PRO A 141 -7.10 -7.31 -6.01
CA PRO A 141 -8.22 -6.46 -6.42
C PRO A 141 -7.81 -5.04 -6.80
N TYR A 142 -6.83 -4.43 -6.10
CA TYR A 142 -6.39 -3.06 -6.36
C TYR A 142 -5.76 -2.92 -7.75
N ILE A 143 -4.95 -3.90 -8.15
CA ILE A 143 -4.35 -3.93 -9.49
C ILE A 143 -5.43 -4.25 -10.53
N PHE A 144 -6.26 -5.27 -10.26
CA PHE A 144 -7.34 -5.69 -11.14
C PHE A 144 -8.26 -4.53 -11.52
N ILE A 145 -8.74 -3.74 -10.54
CA ILE A 145 -9.62 -2.59 -10.78
C ILE A 145 -8.92 -1.52 -11.62
N ASN A 146 -7.68 -1.16 -11.29
CA ASN A 146 -6.93 -0.13 -12.01
C ASN A 146 -6.67 -0.51 -13.47
N VAL A 147 -6.23 -1.76 -13.69
CA VAL A 147 -5.95 -2.26 -15.04
C VAL A 147 -7.24 -2.43 -15.85
N LYS A 148 -8.30 -2.99 -15.24
CA LYS A 148 -9.61 -3.14 -15.88
C LYS A 148 -10.19 -1.77 -16.30
N ALA A 149 -10.14 -0.78 -15.43
CA ALA A 149 -10.61 0.58 -15.73
C ALA A 149 -9.85 1.17 -16.93
N ARG A 150 -8.52 0.97 -16.97
CA ARG A 150 -7.70 1.43 -18.10
C ARG A 150 -8.04 0.72 -19.40
N LEU A 151 -8.16 -0.61 -19.37
CA LEU A 151 -8.53 -1.42 -20.54
C LEU A 151 -9.88 -1.03 -21.10
N SER A 152 -10.87 -0.72 -20.24
CA SER A 152 -12.20 -0.26 -20.67
C SER A 152 -12.19 1.12 -21.34
N GLY A 153 -11.16 1.93 -21.12
CA GLY A 153 -10.99 3.24 -21.74
C GLY A 153 -10.09 3.22 -22.99
N LEU A 154 -9.57 2.07 -23.40
CA LEU A 154 -8.81 1.93 -24.64
C LEU A 154 -9.76 1.69 -25.81
N ASP A 155 -9.44 2.31 -26.96
CA ASP A 155 -10.18 2.06 -28.20
C ASP A 155 -9.87 0.62 -28.70
N PRO A 156 -10.90 -0.24 -28.88
CA PRO A 156 -10.73 -1.58 -29.42
C PRO A 156 -10.02 -1.60 -30.80
N ALA A 157 -10.20 -0.57 -31.61
CA ALA A 157 -9.59 -0.43 -32.93
C ALA A 157 -8.05 -0.48 -32.88
N ILE A 158 -7.42 -0.12 -31.77
CA ILE A 158 -5.94 -0.18 -31.63
C ILE A 158 -5.47 -1.65 -31.73
N GLY A 159 -6.15 -2.57 -31.04
CA GLY A 159 -5.81 -3.99 -31.09
C GLY A 159 -6.14 -4.65 -32.43
N GLU A 160 -7.21 -4.22 -33.09
CA GLU A 160 -7.62 -4.69 -34.42
C GLU A 160 -6.63 -4.23 -35.49
N ALA A 161 -6.28 -2.95 -35.53
CA ALA A 161 -5.28 -2.42 -36.45
C ALA A 161 -3.93 -3.12 -36.37
N ALA A 162 -3.49 -3.45 -35.15
CA ALA A 162 -2.24 -4.22 -34.98
C ALA A 162 -2.30 -5.60 -35.63
N ARG A 163 -3.46 -6.26 -35.54
CA ARG A 163 -3.67 -7.60 -36.17
C ARG A 163 -3.77 -7.50 -37.69
N ASP A 164 -4.41 -6.46 -38.20
CA ASP A 164 -4.50 -6.20 -39.64
C ASP A 164 -3.12 -5.96 -40.26
N LEU A 165 -2.20 -5.39 -39.46
CA LEU A 165 -0.78 -5.24 -39.83
C LEU A 165 0.05 -6.53 -39.62
N GLY A 166 -0.59 -7.67 -39.31
CA GLY A 166 0.03 -8.96 -39.18
C GLY A 166 0.64 -9.28 -37.81
N ALA A 167 0.37 -8.49 -36.77
CA ALA A 167 0.83 -8.82 -35.42
C ALA A 167 0.08 -10.02 -34.85
N SER A 168 0.80 -11.01 -34.33
CA SER A 168 0.20 -12.08 -33.53
C SER A 168 -0.39 -11.53 -32.22
N ALA A 169 -1.37 -12.24 -31.63
CA ALA A 169 -2.01 -11.80 -30.40
C ALA A 169 -1.03 -11.53 -29.23
N PRO A 170 0.00 -12.36 -28.97
CA PRO A 170 1.03 -12.05 -27.99
C PRO A 170 1.83 -10.77 -28.34
N ARG A 171 2.19 -10.60 -29.61
CA ARG A 171 2.94 -9.43 -30.06
C ARG A 171 2.13 -8.15 -29.89
N ALA A 172 0.85 -8.15 -30.29
CA ALA A 172 -0.05 -7.01 -30.06
C ALA A 172 -0.22 -6.69 -28.57
N PHE A 173 -0.22 -7.72 -27.71
CA PHE A 173 -0.27 -7.52 -26.27
C PHE A 173 1.00 -6.86 -25.73
N PHE A 174 2.18 -7.44 -25.99
CA PHE A 174 3.43 -6.97 -25.41
C PHE A 174 3.90 -5.61 -25.98
N ASP A 175 3.72 -5.40 -27.28
CA ASP A 175 4.22 -4.22 -27.98
C ASP A 175 3.26 -3.03 -27.89
N ILE A 176 1.95 -3.27 -27.68
CA ILE A 176 0.93 -2.21 -27.72
C ILE A 176 0.11 -2.15 -26.42
N THR A 177 -0.58 -3.25 -26.07
CA THR A 177 -1.50 -3.20 -24.93
C THR A 177 -0.78 -3.00 -23.61
N LEU A 178 0.27 -3.77 -23.36
CA LEU A 178 1.04 -3.72 -22.12
C LEU A 178 1.66 -2.34 -21.85
N PRO A 179 2.33 -1.66 -22.80
CA PRO A 179 2.80 -0.30 -22.61
C PRO A 179 1.69 0.70 -22.31
N LEU A 180 0.51 0.56 -22.93
CA LEU A 180 -0.63 1.46 -22.70
C LEU A 180 -1.27 1.29 -21.33
N ILE A 181 -1.23 0.09 -20.74
CA ILE A 181 -1.76 -0.18 -19.40
C ILE A 181 -0.69 -0.12 -18.30
N ALA A 182 0.61 -0.08 -18.64
CA ALA A 182 1.72 -0.07 -17.68
C ALA A 182 1.61 1.04 -16.62
N PRO A 183 1.20 2.29 -16.94
CA PRO A 183 0.98 3.31 -15.92
C PRO A 183 -0.09 2.92 -14.90
N SER A 184 -1.13 2.20 -15.32
CA SER A 184 -2.21 1.74 -14.42
C SER A 184 -1.78 0.54 -13.59
N ILE A 185 -0.96 -0.36 -14.14
CA ILE A 185 -0.32 -1.43 -13.38
C ILE A 185 0.55 -0.82 -12.28
N LEU A 186 1.40 0.15 -12.63
CA LEU A 186 2.28 0.81 -11.67
C LEU A 186 1.47 1.53 -10.56
N SER A 187 0.40 2.23 -10.93
CA SER A 187 -0.48 2.89 -9.94
C SER A 187 -1.14 1.90 -9.00
N GLY A 188 -1.64 0.78 -9.53
CA GLY A 188 -2.20 -0.32 -8.73
C GLY A 188 -1.15 -0.98 -7.84
N ALA A 189 0.06 -1.21 -8.36
CA ALA A 189 1.18 -1.78 -7.61
C ALA A 189 1.63 -0.89 -6.45
N LEU A 190 1.72 0.43 -6.67
CA LEU A 190 2.05 1.38 -5.61
C LEU A 190 0.98 1.43 -4.52
N LEU A 191 -0.29 1.35 -4.90
CA LEU A 191 -1.39 1.27 -3.94
C LEU A 191 -1.32 -0.04 -3.15
N ALA A 192 -1.14 -1.18 -3.81
CA ALA A 192 -0.97 -2.49 -3.18
C ALA A 192 0.24 -2.53 -2.24
N PHE A 193 1.36 -1.93 -2.64
CA PHE A 193 2.55 -1.78 -1.80
C PHE A 193 2.23 -0.98 -0.53
N ALA A 194 1.56 0.16 -0.66
CA ALA A 194 1.18 0.99 0.49
C ALA A 194 0.23 0.24 1.44
N MET A 195 -0.79 -0.43 0.90
CA MET A 195 -1.73 -1.24 1.69
C MET A 195 -1.04 -2.40 2.42
N SER A 196 -0.07 -3.07 1.77
CA SER A 196 0.72 -4.13 2.39
C SER A 196 1.66 -3.61 3.49
N MET A 197 2.22 -2.41 3.32
CA MET A 197 3.08 -1.77 4.32
C MET A 197 2.36 -1.32 5.59
N ASP A 198 1.07 -1.03 5.50
CA ASP A 198 0.26 -0.50 6.61
C ASP A 198 -0.54 -1.59 7.33
N ASP A 199 -0.58 -2.81 6.77
CA ASP A 199 -1.41 -3.89 7.31
C ASP A 199 -0.89 -4.42 8.64
N VAL A 200 -1.79 -4.46 9.63
CA VAL A 200 -1.59 -5.10 10.94
C VAL A 200 -2.42 -6.36 11.05
N VAL A 201 -3.64 -6.33 10.52
CA VAL A 201 -4.66 -7.33 10.81
C VAL A 201 -4.35 -8.66 10.14
N ILE A 202 -4.15 -8.66 8.83
CA ILE A 202 -3.81 -9.88 8.08
C ILE A 202 -2.44 -10.40 8.53
N SER A 203 -1.47 -9.49 8.73
CA SER A 203 -0.15 -9.83 9.25
C SER A 203 -0.22 -10.53 10.60
N PHE A 204 -1.11 -10.11 11.51
CA PHE A 204 -1.27 -10.74 12.82
C PHE A 204 -1.65 -12.23 12.73
N PHE A 205 -2.51 -12.58 11.77
CA PHE A 205 -2.99 -13.97 11.59
C PHE A 205 -2.06 -14.83 10.71
N ALA A 206 -1.28 -14.21 9.82
CA ALA A 206 -0.45 -14.92 8.84
C ALA A 206 1.04 -14.98 9.22
N THR A 207 1.47 -14.24 10.25
CA THR A 207 2.89 -14.18 10.67
C THR A 207 3.32 -15.42 11.44
N GLY A 208 4.63 -15.71 11.41
CA GLY A 208 5.29 -16.71 12.26
C GLY A 208 6.02 -16.06 13.44
N ALA A 209 6.49 -16.90 14.37
CA ALA A 209 7.14 -16.44 15.60
C ALA A 209 8.39 -15.56 15.38
N GLN A 210 9.06 -15.70 14.22
CA GLN A 210 10.29 -14.96 13.91
C GLN A 210 10.13 -13.92 12.81
N THR A 211 8.91 -13.74 12.29
CA THR A 211 8.66 -12.87 11.13
C THR A 211 7.68 -11.77 11.51
N SER A 212 8.16 -10.78 12.25
CA SER A 212 7.34 -9.61 12.58
C SER A 212 7.43 -8.56 11.48
N THR A 213 6.29 -7.93 11.17
CA THR A 213 6.23 -6.72 10.31
C THR A 213 6.31 -5.45 11.17
N LEU A 214 6.68 -4.32 10.57
CA LEU A 214 6.82 -3.06 11.30
C LEU A 214 5.49 -2.61 11.93
N PRO A 215 4.33 -2.63 11.23
CA PRO A 215 3.04 -2.29 11.86
C PRO A 215 2.70 -3.21 13.03
N LEU A 216 2.99 -4.50 12.91
CA LEU A 216 2.75 -5.47 13.98
C LEU A 216 3.67 -5.21 15.20
N GLN A 217 4.94 -4.83 14.95
CA GLN A 217 5.89 -4.44 16.00
C GLN A 217 5.42 -3.16 16.72
N ILE A 218 4.98 -2.15 15.98
CA ILE A 218 4.41 -0.91 16.54
C ILE A 218 3.16 -1.25 17.38
N TYR A 219 2.26 -2.06 16.86
CA TYR A 219 1.07 -2.49 17.59
C TYR A 219 1.40 -3.20 18.92
N SER A 220 2.42 -4.07 18.91
CA SER A 220 2.90 -4.75 20.13
C SER A 220 3.48 -3.76 21.15
N MET A 221 4.23 -2.76 20.69
CA MET A 221 4.75 -1.71 21.55
C MET A 221 3.64 -0.83 22.13
N LEU A 222 2.63 -0.47 21.33
CA LEU A 222 1.47 0.32 21.77
C LEU A 222 0.67 -0.37 22.88
N LYS A 223 0.58 -1.69 22.88
CA LYS A 223 -0.07 -2.46 23.97
C LYS A 223 0.64 -2.30 25.32
N MET A 224 1.92 -2.00 25.32
CA MET A 224 2.71 -1.73 26.55
C MET A 224 2.68 -0.27 26.95
N GLY A 225 2.02 0.59 26.18
CA GLY A 225 1.90 2.03 26.39
C GLY A 225 2.58 2.85 25.30
N VAL A 226 2.08 4.08 25.09
CA VAL A 226 2.67 5.03 24.14
C VAL A 226 3.96 5.58 24.72
N THR A 227 5.08 5.29 24.07
CA THR A 227 6.40 5.78 24.49
C THR A 227 6.93 6.81 23.47
N PRO A 228 7.84 7.72 23.86
CA PRO A 228 8.48 8.64 22.92
C PRO A 228 9.26 7.91 21.81
N GLU A 229 9.70 6.66 22.05
CA GLU A 229 10.33 5.81 21.03
C GLU A 229 9.37 5.52 19.88
N ILE A 230 8.09 5.22 20.18
CA ILE A 230 7.06 5.03 19.14
C ILE A 230 6.81 6.34 18.39
N ASN A 231 6.72 7.46 19.11
CA ASN A 231 6.54 8.77 18.50
C ASN A 231 7.72 9.13 17.57
N ALA A 232 8.95 8.82 17.98
CA ALA A 232 10.15 9.03 17.16
C ALA A 232 10.12 8.13 15.89
N LEU A 233 9.70 6.87 16.01
CA LEU A 233 9.53 5.97 14.86
C LEU A 233 8.48 6.52 13.88
N CYS A 234 7.31 6.90 14.36
CA CYS A 234 6.26 7.51 13.54
C CYS A 234 6.75 8.80 12.86
N THR A 235 7.51 9.63 13.58
CA THR A 235 8.09 10.87 13.03
C THR A 235 9.10 10.58 11.93
N LEU A 236 9.96 9.58 12.07
CA LEU A 236 10.88 9.14 11.02
C LEU A 236 10.14 8.64 9.78
N MET A 237 9.09 7.83 9.97
CA MET A 237 8.27 7.33 8.86
C MET A 237 7.57 8.48 8.11
N LEU A 238 6.98 9.42 8.85
CA LEU A 238 6.39 10.64 8.26
C LEU A 238 7.43 11.44 7.48
N GLY A 239 8.61 11.67 8.06
CA GLY A 239 9.71 12.37 7.41
C GLY A 239 10.16 11.68 6.12
N ALA A 240 10.25 10.35 6.11
CA ALA A 240 10.57 9.57 4.92
C ALA A 240 9.51 9.74 3.82
N VAL A 241 8.22 9.66 4.15
CA VAL A 241 7.12 9.88 3.19
C VAL A 241 7.17 11.30 2.62
N PHE A 242 7.33 12.32 3.46
CA PHE A 242 7.44 13.70 2.99
C PHE A 242 8.66 13.89 2.08
N LEU A 243 9.79 13.29 2.40
CA LEU A 243 11.01 13.35 1.58
C LEU A 243 10.76 12.71 0.20
N ILE A 244 10.17 11.51 0.16
CA ILE A 244 9.85 10.82 -1.10
C ILE A 244 8.93 11.67 -1.97
N VAL A 245 7.86 12.23 -1.40
CA VAL A 245 6.91 13.08 -2.11
C VAL A 245 7.59 14.37 -2.62
N ALA A 246 8.41 15.01 -1.79
CA ALA A 246 9.13 16.23 -2.17
C ALA A 246 10.11 15.96 -3.33
N VAL A 247 10.91 14.88 -3.23
CA VAL A 247 11.83 14.48 -4.30
C VAL A 247 11.07 14.14 -5.58
N GLY A 248 9.97 13.38 -5.49
CA GLY A 248 9.13 13.05 -6.64
C GLY A 248 8.57 14.29 -7.34
N ARG A 249 8.11 15.29 -6.58
CA ARG A 249 7.65 16.57 -7.15
C ARG A 249 8.77 17.36 -7.81
N LEU A 250 9.95 17.42 -7.18
CA LEU A 250 11.11 18.13 -7.76
C LEU A 250 11.57 17.50 -9.08
N VAL A 251 11.64 16.17 -9.14
CA VAL A 251 11.98 15.45 -10.37
C VAL A 251 10.94 15.69 -11.47
N SER A 252 9.66 15.63 -11.13
CA SER A 252 8.56 15.87 -12.08
C SER A 252 8.54 17.32 -12.59
N ALA A 253 8.83 18.29 -11.73
CA ALA A 253 8.93 19.70 -12.11
C ALA A 253 10.10 19.95 -13.07
N ARG A 254 11.27 19.34 -12.80
CA ARG A 254 12.43 19.44 -13.71
C ARG A 254 12.17 18.85 -15.09
N ARG A 255 11.47 17.70 -15.17
CA ARG A 255 11.09 17.08 -16.45
C ARG A 255 10.14 17.95 -17.26
N ARG A 256 9.18 18.65 -16.60
CA ARG A 256 8.27 19.59 -17.28
C ARG A 256 8.96 20.87 -17.74
N ALA A 257 10.02 21.31 -17.08
CA ALA A 257 10.79 22.48 -17.48
C ALA A 257 11.80 22.19 -18.61
N ALA A 258 12.11 20.91 -18.86
CA ALA A 258 13.03 20.45 -19.90
C ALA A 258 12.32 19.96 -21.17
N ALA A 259 10.99 19.86 -21.16
CA ALA A 259 10.11 19.50 -22.29
C ALA A 259 9.39 20.73 -22.83
#